data_2d7a960917c6d332c75c73f59c96ef28
#
_entry.id   2d7a960917c6d332c75c73f59c96ef28
#
_cell.length_a   1.000
_cell.length_b   1.000
_cell.length_c   1.000
_cell.angle_alpha   90.00
_cell.angle_beta   90.00
_cell.angle_gamma   90.00
#
_symmetry.space_group_name_H-M   'P 1'
#
loop_
_entity.id
_entity.type
_entity.pdbx_description
1 polymer ?
#
loop_
_entity_poly.entity_id
_entity_poly.type
_entity_poly.pdbx_seq_one_letter_code
_entity_poly.pdbx_strand_id
1 'polypeptide(L)'
;MNMPYRKFKAVIYISKKEEGGRSTPFTAGYKPQFFFRTTDVTGNISRLFHADNASQSVDMAMPGDTINVEVELLSPIAMSVSSRFAIREGGKTIGSGSITEILE
;
A
#
# COMPACT_ATOMS: atom_id res chain seq x y z
N MET A 1 16.84 3.31 14.95
CA MET A 1 15.92 2.33 15.55
C MET A 1 14.51 2.57 15.04
N ASN A 2 13.86 1.53 14.55
CA ASN A 2 12.49 1.66 14.03
C ASN A 2 11.49 1.61 15.18
N MET A 3 10.53 2.51 15.16
CA MET A 3 9.45 2.53 16.12
C MET A 3 8.18 1.98 15.48
N PRO A 4 7.22 1.46 16.28
CA PRO A 4 5.97 0.96 15.71
C PRO A 4 5.03 2.10 15.33
N TYR A 5 4.47 2.00 14.12
CA TYR A 5 3.54 2.99 13.59
C TYR A 5 2.40 2.27 12.88
N ARG A 6 1.26 2.94 12.75
CA ARG A 6 0.08 2.39 12.09
C ARG A 6 -0.32 3.14 10.85
N LYS A 7 -0.01 4.43 10.76
CA LYS A 7 -0.43 5.24 9.60
C LYS A 7 0.77 5.76 8.85
N PHE A 8 0.70 5.65 7.54
CA PHE A 8 1.79 6.13 6.69
C PHE A 8 1.26 6.45 5.30
N LYS A 9 2.07 7.21 4.56
CA LYS A 9 1.89 7.40 3.12
C LYS A 9 2.95 6.61 2.39
N ALA A 10 2.58 6.09 1.24
CA ALA A 10 3.48 5.25 0.46
C ALA A 10 3.22 5.43 -1.03
N VAL A 11 4.23 5.14 -1.83
CA VAL A 11 4.05 4.96 -3.26
C VAL A 11 3.95 3.45 -3.50
N ILE A 12 2.94 3.01 -4.25
CA ILE A 12 2.76 1.59 -4.52
C ILE A 12 2.58 1.35 -6.01
N TYR A 13 2.98 0.16 -6.43
CA TYR A 13 2.76 -0.36 -7.78
C TYR A 13 1.78 -1.52 -7.69
N ILE A 14 0.74 -1.49 -8.52
CA ILE A 14 -0.28 -2.55 -8.58
C ILE A 14 0.07 -3.46 -9.75
N SER A 15 0.39 -4.73 -9.45
CA SER A 15 0.77 -5.69 -10.48
C SER A 15 -0.37 -5.92 -11.47
N LYS A 16 -0.02 -6.06 -12.75
CA LYS A 16 -0.97 -6.39 -13.79
C LYS A 16 -1.42 -7.84 -13.66
N LYS A 17 -2.56 -8.17 -14.28
CA LYS A 17 -3.05 -9.54 -14.31
C LYS A 17 -1.99 -10.51 -14.88
N GLU A 18 -1.30 -10.10 -15.93
CA GLU A 18 -0.26 -10.91 -16.57
C GLU A 18 0.92 -11.17 -15.62
N GLU A 19 1.11 -10.31 -14.64
CA GLU A 19 2.16 -10.44 -13.63
C GLU A 19 1.68 -11.22 -12.39
N GLY A 20 0.47 -11.77 -12.45
CA GLY A 20 -0.11 -12.49 -11.32
C GLY A 20 -0.88 -11.59 -10.36
N GLY A 21 -1.14 -10.34 -10.75
CA GLY A 21 -1.85 -9.39 -9.91
C GLY A 21 -3.36 -9.44 -10.09
N ARG A 22 -4.01 -8.35 -9.70
CA ARG A 22 -5.46 -8.22 -9.79
C ARG A 22 -5.89 -8.03 -11.24
N SER A 23 -7.11 -8.46 -11.55
CA SER A 23 -7.73 -8.18 -12.84
C SER A 23 -8.70 -7.02 -12.78
N THR A 24 -8.98 -6.51 -11.57
CA THR A 24 -9.94 -5.42 -11.37
C THR A 24 -9.32 -4.30 -10.55
N PRO A 25 -9.80 -3.05 -10.73
CA PRO A 25 -9.31 -1.93 -9.91
C PRO A 25 -9.82 -2.03 -8.47
N PHE A 26 -9.24 -1.21 -7.60
CA PHE A 26 -9.77 -1.07 -6.24
C PHE A 26 -9.93 0.42 -5.90
N THR A 27 -10.76 0.67 -4.89
CA THR A 27 -11.07 2.03 -4.43
C THR A 27 -10.62 2.19 -2.99
N ALA A 28 -10.78 3.42 -2.46
CA ALA A 28 -10.51 3.68 -1.04
C ALA A 28 -11.34 2.73 -0.18
N GLY A 29 -10.74 2.27 0.91
CA GLY A 29 -11.37 1.28 1.79
C GLY A 29 -10.93 -0.16 1.50
N TYR A 30 -10.13 -0.37 0.48
CA TYR A 30 -9.58 -1.69 0.18
C TYR A 30 -8.64 -2.13 1.31
N LYS A 31 -8.78 -3.37 1.76
CA LYS A 31 -8.08 -3.88 2.94
C LYS A 31 -7.24 -5.12 2.63
N PRO A 32 -6.15 -4.99 1.86
CA PRO A 32 -5.28 -6.13 1.62
C PRO A 32 -4.35 -6.35 2.80
N GLN A 33 -3.51 -7.38 2.72
CA GLN A 33 -2.45 -7.61 3.68
C GLN A 33 -1.17 -6.92 3.22
N PHE A 34 -0.46 -6.34 4.17
CA PHE A 34 0.83 -5.70 3.93
C PHE A 34 1.91 -6.55 4.57
N PHE A 35 2.87 -6.96 3.78
CA PHE A 35 3.95 -7.83 4.26
C PHE A 35 5.23 -7.02 4.40
N PHE A 36 5.64 -6.82 5.66
CA PHE A 36 6.87 -6.10 6.02
C PHE A 36 7.89 -7.13 6.49
N ARG A 37 8.90 -7.40 5.68
CA ARG A 37 9.94 -8.39 6.00
C ARG A 37 9.33 -9.75 6.37
N THR A 38 9.11 -9.99 7.67
CA THR A 38 8.58 -11.26 8.17
C THR A 38 7.21 -11.15 8.81
N THR A 39 6.58 -9.98 8.76
CA THR A 39 5.31 -9.73 9.45
C THR A 39 4.22 -9.33 8.49
N ASP A 40 3.11 -10.06 8.52
CA ASP A 40 1.89 -9.71 7.79
C ASP A 40 0.98 -8.90 8.69
N VAL A 41 0.35 -7.88 8.14
CA VAL A 41 -0.66 -7.12 8.85
C VAL A 41 -1.70 -6.64 7.86
N THR A 42 -2.98 -6.71 8.24
CA THR A 42 -4.05 -6.17 7.42
C THR A 42 -4.04 -4.65 7.54
N GLY A 43 -4.17 -3.95 6.42
CA GLY A 43 -4.21 -2.50 6.41
C GLY A 43 -5.33 -2.01 5.51
N ASN A 44 -5.82 -0.82 5.83
CA ASN A 44 -6.84 -0.15 5.06
C ASN A 44 -6.19 0.94 4.22
N ILE A 45 -6.33 0.86 2.90
CA ILE A 45 -5.90 1.92 2.00
C ILE A 45 -7.01 2.97 2.03
N SER A 46 -6.85 3.97 2.90
CA SER A 46 -7.91 4.93 3.18
C SER A 46 -8.03 6.03 2.12
N ARG A 47 -6.93 6.33 1.43
CA ARG A 47 -6.92 7.37 0.38
C ARG A 47 -5.99 6.98 -0.75
N LEU A 48 -6.38 7.40 -1.96
CA LEU A 48 -5.61 7.21 -3.18
C LEU A 48 -5.29 8.57 -3.76
N PHE A 49 -4.04 8.77 -4.19
CA PHE A 49 -3.58 10.02 -4.77
C PHE A 49 -2.87 9.78 -6.09
N HIS A 50 -2.88 10.81 -6.93
CA HIS A 50 -2.25 10.76 -8.24
C HIS A 50 -0.74 10.48 -8.13
N ALA A 51 -0.20 9.72 -9.08
CA ALA A 51 1.22 9.36 -9.07
C ALA A 51 2.12 10.60 -9.14
N ASP A 52 1.72 11.58 -9.94
CA ASP A 52 2.51 12.80 -10.16
C ASP A 52 2.16 13.94 -9.21
N ASN A 53 1.08 13.80 -8.45
CA ASN A 53 0.62 14.85 -7.54
C ASN A 53 -0.02 14.20 -6.30
N ALA A 54 0.77 14.10 -5.24
CA ALA A 54 0.34 13.43 -4.01
C ALA A 54 -0.75 14.20 -3.25
N SER A 55 -1.10 15.40 -3.68
CA SER A 55 -2.20 16.16 -3.06
C SER A 55 -3.49 16.07 -3.86
N GLN A 56 -3.48 15.42 -5.03
CA GLN A 56 -4.67 15.24 -5.84
C GLN A 56 -5.21 13.83 -5.67
N SER A 57 -6.39 13.70 -5.06
CA SER A 57 -7.00 12.38 -4.84
C SER A 57 -7.54 11.80 -6.14
N VAL A 58 -7.55 10.47 -6.22
CA VAL A 58 -8.15 9.73 -7.34
C VAL A 58 -9.17 8.74 -6.80
N ASP A 59 -10.11 8.33 -7.65
CA ASP A 59 -11.22 7.49 -7.22
C ASP A 59 -10.84 6.01 -7.13
N MET A 60 -9.92 5.56 -7.97
CA MET A 60 -9.55 4.15 -8.01
C MET A 60 -8.14 3.94 -8.53
N ALA A 61 -7.59 2.78 -8.22
CA ALA A 61 -6.29 2.34 -8.72
C ALA A 61 -6.50 1.15 -9.65
N MET A 62 -5.89 1.21 -10.83
CA MET A 62 -6.00 0.16 -11.83
C MET A 62 -4.79 -0.76 -11.79
N PRO A 63 -4.93 -2.04 -12.16
CA PRO A 63 -3.77 -2.91 -12.31
C PRO A 63 -2.76 -2.30 -13.28
N GLY A 64 -1.49 -2.28 -12.89
CA GLY A 64 -0.43 -1.66 -13.66
C GLY A 64 -0.13 -0.23 -13.30
N ASP A 65 -0.95 0.37 -12.43
CA ASP A 65 -0.73 1.75 -12.00
C ASP A 65 0.30 1.86 -10.88
N THR A 66 1.02 2.98 -10.88
CA THR A 66 1.81 3.40 -9.73
C THR A 66 1.10 4.62 -9.15
N ILE A 67 0.77 4.55 -7.87
CA ILE A 67 0.01 5.64 -7.22
C ILE A 67 0.55 5.90 -5.81
N ASN A 68 0.18 7.05 -5.27
CA ASN A 68 0.42 7.36 -3.87
C ASN A 68 -0.81 6.99 -3.06
N VAL A 69 -0.60 6.45 -1.86
CA VAL A 69 -1.70 6.03 -1.00
C VAL A 69 -1.45 6.45 0.44
N GLU A 70 -2.52 6.52 1.20
CA GLU A 70 -2.47 6.66 2.65
C GLU A 70 -3.05 5.39 3.25
N VAL A 71 -2.28 4.77 4.16
CA VAL A 71 -2.61 3.46 4.71
C VAL A 71 -2.71 3.53 6.22
N GLU A 72 -3.69 2.82 6.76
CA GLU A 72 -3.84 2.64 8.20
C GLU A 72 -3.82 1.15 8.50
N LEU A 73 -2.81 0.69 9.23
CA LEU A 73 -2.68 -0.72 9.60
C LEU A 73 -3.55 -1.04 10.80
N LEU A 74 -4.00 -2.29 10.91
CA LEU A 74 -4.77 -2.74 12.08
C LEU A 74 -3.90 -2.84 13.32
N SER A 75 -2.61 -3.11 13.15
CA SER A 75 -1.66 -3.22 14.26
C SER A 75 -0.40 -2.43 13.94
N PRO A 76 0.27 -1.86 14.96
CA PRO A 76 1.51 -1.14 14.72
C PRO A 76 2.62 -2.07 14.22
N ILE A 77 3.43 -1.56 13.32
CA ILE A 77 4.58 -2.28 12.75
C ILE A 77 5.80 -1.38 12.80
N ALA A 78 6.94 -1.94 13.17
CA ALA A 78 8.19 -1.19 13.13
C ALA A 78 8.53 -0.85 11.69
N MET A 79 8.71 0.44 11.41
CA MET A 79 8.94 0.91 10.04
C MET A 79 9.73 2.20 10.05
N SER A 80 10.26 2.55 8.90
CA SER A 80 10.92 3.84 8.68
C SER A 80 10.58 4.31 7.27
N VAL A 81 10.86 5.58 6.99
CA VAL A 81 10.74 6.09 5.63
C VAL A 81 11.65 5.25 4.73
N SER A 82 11.16 4.91 3.54
CA SER A 82 11.81 4.03 2.57
C SER A 82 11.70 2.54 2.88
N SER A 83 11.06 2.15 3.98
CA SER A 83 10.76 0.73 4.23
C SER A 83 9.90 0.20 3.09
N ARG A 84 10.24 -1.00 2.61
CA ARG A 84 9.52 -1.65 1.52
C ARG A 84 8.57 -2.70 2.06
N PHE A 85 7.50 -2.93 1.31
CA PHE A 85 6.51 -3.92 1.66
C PHE A 85 5.89 -4.52 0.41
N ALA A 86 5.32 -5.71 0.55
CA ALA A 86 4.52 -6.32 -0.50
C ALA A 86 3.05 -6.21 -0.12
N ILE A 87 2.18 -6.15 -1.13
CA ILE A 87 0.74 -6.15 -0.92
C ILE A 87 0.23 -7.50 -1.36
N ARG A 88 -0.49 -8.19 -0.49
CA ARG A 88 -0.96 -9.54 -0.73
C ARG A 88 -2.46 -9.64 -0.56
N GLU A 89 -3.06 -10.49 -1.37
CA GLU A 89 -4.49 -10.76 -1.30
C GLU A 89 -4.69 -12.25 -1.60
N GLY A 90 -5.32 -12.97 -0.65
CA GLY A 90 -5.58 -14.39 -0.83
C GLY A 90 -4.32 -15.23 -1.00
N GLY A 91 -3.23 -14.87 -0.32
CA GLY A 91 -1.96 -15.59 -0.40
C GLY A 91 -1.13 -15.28 -1.63
N LYS A 92 -1.50 -14.26 -2.38
CA LYS A 92 -0.91 -13.92 -3.67
C LYS A 92 -0.41 -12.48 -3.61
N THR A 93 0.80 -12.22 -4.06
CA THR A 93 1.34 -10.85 -4.11
C THR A 93 0.73 -10.12 -5.30
N ILE A 94 0.06 -9.00 -5.03
CA ILE A 94 -0.63 -8.22 -6.06
C ILE A 94 0.00 -6.84 -6.23
N GLY A 95 1.03 -6.51 -5.48
CA GLY A 95 1.69 -5.24 -5.61
C GLY A 95 2.80 -5.09 -4.61
N SER A 96 3.47 -3.96 -4.66
CA SER A 96 4.54 -3.63 -3.73
C SER A 96 4.67 -2.12 -3.61
N GLY A 97 5.37 -1.68 -2.58
CA GLY A 97 5.57 -0.25 -2.41
C GLY A 97 6.63 0.07 -1.39
N SER A 98 6.79 1.37 -1.15
CA SER A 98 7.71 1.85 -0.14
C SER A 98 7.10 3.06 0.57
N ILE A 99 7.44 3.20 1.85
CA ILE A 99 6.91 4.27 2.69
C ILE A 99 7.58 5.58 2.33
N THR A 100 6.78 6.61 2.08
CA THR A 100 7.27 7.95 1.77
C THR A 100 7.17 8.89 2.95
N GLU A 101 6.18 8.67 3.83
CA GLU A 101 5.97 9.52 5.00
C GLU A 101 5.26 8.72 6.09
N ILE A 102 5.73 8.85 7.32
CA ILE A 102 5.09 8.21 8.48
C ILE A 102 4.20 9.25 9.15
N LEU A 103 2.94 8.90 9.41
CA LEU A 103 1.96 9.81 9.98
C LEU A 103 1.75 9.58 11.48
N GLU A 104 1.58 8.31 11.89
CA GLU A 104 1.47 7.98 13.33
C GLU A 104 1.54 6.48 13.60
#